data_4a7180580678786f0e21a76cea9549cc
#
_entry.id   4a7180580678786f0e21a76cea9549cc
#
_cell.length_a   1.000
_cell.length_b   1.000
_cell.length_c   1.000
_cell.angle_alpha   90.00
_cell.angle_beta   90.00
_cell.angle_gamma   90.00
#
_symmetry.space_group_name_H-M   'P 1'
#
loop_
_entity.id
_entity.type
_entity.pdbx_description
1 polymer ?
#
loop_
_entity_poly.entity_id
_entity_poly.type
_entity_poly.pdbx_seq_one_letter_code
_entity_poly.pdbx_strand_id
1 'polypeptide(L)'
;MEAVYLGQHRPHIERHLRHLESLAEGLKLRFVDSAQSIPTIAAQCGDAPVIIVGGNYHHLAELAQHLPALRLVQTHTAGTDWIDIQALADRGVLVSDNNGANATAVAEHTIALILELYHHVAAQLASVRAGTWQQGMDGIAAPMHTLEGKRVGLVGLGRIGSRVAKRLIGWDCNVYCFDTASLSADYLEACRAIPMSFDELLSSCDIISLHVPLNRLTRHLMSAREFALMRSDALFINTCRGGVVDETALIAALRDGHIAGAGLDVTDPEPINPDSPLLHLNNVAITPHYAARSVESGQLGSAHVAANAARVLRGQQPISIVQPI
;
A
#
# COMPACT_ATOMS: atom_id res chain seq x y z
N MET A 1 12.62 -10.73 -28.08
CA MET A 1 11.27 -10.34 -27.62
C MET A 1 11.37 -8.96 -27.00
N GLU A 2 10.56 -8.00 -27.42
CA GLU A 2 10.64 -6.61 -26.97
C GLU A 2 9.33 -6.20 -26.30
N ALA A 3 9.47 -5.55 -25.12
CA ALA A 3 8.40 -4.87 -24.41
C ALA A 3 8.72 -3.38 -24.29
N VAL A 4 7.71 -2.56 -24.04
CA VAL A 4 7.89 -1.13 -23.77
C VAL A 4 7.95 -0.90 -22.27
N TYR A 5 8.89 -0.07 -21.84
CA TYR A 5 8.90 0.53 -20.52
C TYR A 5 8.42 1.98 -20.63
N LEU A 6 7.21 2.23 -20.16
CA LEU A 6 6.57 3.55 -20.16
C LEU A 6 6.81 4.23 -18.80
N GLY A 7 7.52 5.34 -18.77
CA GLY A 7 7.80 6.05 -17.54
C GLY A 7 8.44 7.41 -17.78
N GLN A 8 8.58 8.21 -16.72
CA GLN A 8 9.28 9.49 -16.81
C GLN A 8 10.79 9.28 -16.96
N HIS A 9 11.41 10.15 -17.75
CA HIS A 9 12.86 10.17 -17.87
C HIS A 9 13.48 10.54 -16.50
N ARG A 10 14.38 9.66 -15.99
CA ARG A 10 15.08 9.85 -14.72
C ARG A 10 16.55 9.53 -14.87
N PRO A 11 17.44 10.18 -14.11
CA PRO A 11 18.82 9.72 -14.00
C PRO A 11 18.83 8.22 -13.69
N HIS A 12 19.64 7.45 -14.40
CA HIS A 12 19.78 6.00 -14.25
C HIS A 12 18.65 5.12 -14.83
N ILE A 13 17.71 5.66 -15.61
CA ILE A 13 16.67 4.84 -16.25
C ILE A 13 17.28 3.69 -17.08
N GLU A 14 18.31 3.96 -17.85
CA GLU A 14 19.00 2.93 -18.65
C GLU A 14 19.59 1.80 -17.79
N ARG A 15 20.13 2.12 -16.61
CA ARG A 15 20.61 1.10 -15.68
C ARG A 15 19.47 0.24 -15.17
N HIS A 16 18.33 0.85 -14.88
CA HIS A 16 17.15 0.14 -14.45
C HIS A 16 16.63 -0.81 -15.55
N LEU A 17 16.58 -0.36 -16.80
CA LEU A 17 16.16 -1.20 -17.92
C LEU A 17 17.12 -2.38 -18.12
N ARG A 18 18.42 -2.14 -18.14
CA ARG A 18 19.44 -3.23 -18.21
C ARG A 18 19.30 -4.22 -17.06
N HIS A 19 18.98 -3.75 -15.86
CA HIS A 19 18.73 -4.62 -14.72
C HIS A 19 17.51 -5.51 -14.97
N LEU A 20 16.36 -4.96 -15.39
CA LEU A 20 15.18 -5.75 -15.74
C LEU A 20 15.44 -6.76 -16.86
N GLU A 21 16.16 -6.36 -17.91
CA GLU A 21 16.57 -7.24 -19.00
C GLU A 21 17.43 -8.42 -18.52
N SER A 22 18.31 -8.17 -17.54
CA SER A 22 19.17 -9.22 -16.97
C SER A 22 18.42 -10.26 -16.13
N LEU A 23 17.19 -9.94 -15.67
CA LEU A 23 16.37 -10.82 -14.83
C LEU A 23 15.54 -11.82 -15.63
N ALA A 24 15.39 -11.63 -16.96
CA ALA A 24 14.62 -12.56 -17.80
C ALA A 24 15.31 -12.75 -19.17
N GLU A 25 15.67 -13.98 -19.47
CA GLU A 25 16.36 -14.34 -20.71
C GLU A 25 15.57 -13.90 -21.94
N GLY A 26 16.24 -13.20 -22.86
CA GLY A 26 15.68 -12.73 -24.11
C GLY A 26 14.72 -11.54 -23.99
N LEU A 27 14.50 -10.98 -22.79
CA LEU A 27 13.75 -9.75 -22.62
C LEU A 27 14.57 -8.57 -23.14
N LYS A 28 13.95 -7.74 -23.97
CA LYS A 28 14.46 -6.43 -24.41
C LYS A 28 13.44 -5.36 -24.08
N LEU A 29 13.92 -4.21 -23.61
CA LEU A 29 13.07 -3.10 -23.18
C LEU A 29 13.39 -1.86 -23.99
N ARG A 30 12.38 -1.29 -24.60
CA ARG A 30 12.42 0.03 -25.22
C ARG A 30 11.80 1.04 -24.27
N PHE A 31 12.53 2.08 -23.95
CA PHE A 31 12.02 3.19 -23.14
C PHE A 31 11.14 4.12 -23.97
N VAL A 32 10.01 4.51 -23.38
CA VAL A 32 9.11 5.55 -23.93
C VAL A 32 8.81 6.52 -22.79
N ASP A 33 9.03 7.82 -23.05
CA ASP A 33 8.76 8.86 -22.04
C ASP A 33 7.27 9.12 -21.91
N SER A 34 6.75 8.92 -20.71
CA SER A 34 5.33 9.12 -20.39
C SER A 34 4.90 10.59 -20.35
N ALA A 35 5.82 11.55 -20.41
CA ALA A 35 5.51 12.97 -20.47
C ALA A 35 5.07 13.45 -21.87
N GLN A 36 5.22 12.61 -22.90
CA GLN A 36 4.83 12.92 -24.27
C GLN A 36 3.32 12.81 -24.49
N SER A 37 2.84 13.30 -25.65
CA SER A 37 1.44 13.15 -26.04
C SER A 37 1.08 11.68 -26.33
N ILE A 38 -0.17 11.29 -26.11
CA ILE A 38 -0.65 9.92 -26.34
C ILE A 38 -0.37 9.45 -27.77
N PRO A 39 -0.62 10.23 -28.84
CA PRO A 39 -0.27 9.81 -30.21
C PRO A 39 1.24 9.54 -30.38
N THR A 40 2.10 10.35 -29.76
CA THR A 40 3.56 10.15 -29.81
C THR A 40 3.97 8.89 -29.08
N ILE A 41 3.43 8.68 -27.86
CA ILE A 41 3.66 7.45 -27.07
C ILE A 41 3.20 6.22 -27.87
N ALA A 42 1.99 6.27 -28.46
CA ALA A 42 1.44 5.17 -29.26
C ALA A 42 2.34 4.83 -30.46
N ALA A 43 2.77 5.86 -31.21
CA ALA A 43 3.70 5.67 -32.34
C ALA A 43 5.02 5.02 -31.91
N GLN A 44 5.55 5.40 -30.75
CA GLN A 44 6.79 4.80 -30.19
C GLN A 44 6.54 3.40 -29.61
N CYS A 45 5.36 3.11 -29.07
CA CYS A 45 5.01 1.77 -28.60
C CYS A 45 4.85 0.77 -29.77
N GLY A 46 4.31 1.22 -30.91
CA GLY A 46 4.09 0.38 -32.08
C GLY A 46 3.27 -0.86 -31.75
N ASP A 47 3.73 -2.04 -32.21
CA ASP A 47 3.05 -3.32 -32.01
C ASP A 47 3.51 -4.05 -30.72
N ALA A 48 3.99 -3.33 -29.73
CA ALA A 48 4.45 -3.95 -28.48
C ALA A 48 3.29 -4.63 -27.73
N PRO A 49 3.37 -5.94 -27.45
CA PRO A 49 2.31 -6.66 -26.76
C PRO A 49 2.34 -6.45 -25.23
N VAL A 50 3.39 -5.84 -24.69
CA VAL A 50 3.58 -5.63 -23.26
C VAL A 50 4.06 -4.21 -23.00
N ILE A 51 3.37 -3.51 -22.10
CA ILE A 51 3.83 -2.25 -21.51
C ILE A 51 4.10 -2.48 -20.02
N ILE A 52 5.34 -2.22 -19.59
CA ILE A 52 5.72 -2.11 -18.18
C ILE A 52 5.62 -0.63 -17.81
N VAL A 53 4.86 -0.32 -16.74
CA VAL A 53 4.64 1.07 -16.32
C VAL A 53 5.52 1.40 -15.11
N GLY A 54 6.40 2.39 -15.28
CA GLY A 54 7.38 2.81 -14.28
C GLY A 54 6.88 3.83 -13.26
N GLY A 55 5.59 4.07 -13.18
CA GLY A 55 4.92 5.01 -12.28
C GLY A 55 3.43 5.08 -12.58
N ASN A 56 2.70 5.98 -11.93
CA ASN A 56 1.27 6.15 -12.22
C ASN A 56 1.10 6.91 -13.55
N TYR A 57 0.49 6.25 -14.52
CA TYR A 57 0.14 6.84 -15.82
C TYR A 57 -1.37 6.66 -16.07
N HIS A 58 -2.16 7.69 -15.80
CA HIS A 58 -3.63 7.63 -15.75
C HIS A 58 -4.30 7.45 -17.12
N HIS A 59 -3.57 7.61 -18.24
CA HIS A 59 -4.13 7.55 -19.60
C HIS A 59 -3.95 6.17 -20.27
N LEU A 60 -3.77 5.09 -19.50
CA LEU A 60 -3.54 3.76 -20.07
C LEU A 60 -4.71 3.25 -20.90
N ALA A 61 -5.94 3.48 -20.48
CA ALA A 61 -7.14 3.08 -21.21
C ALA A 61 -7.27 3.81 -22.56
N GLU A 62 -6.94 5.11 -22.60
CA GLU A 62 -6.91 5.90 -23.83
C GLU A 62 -5.74 5.46 -24.73
N LEU A 63 -4.56 5.30 -24.19
CA LEU A 63 -3.39 4.81 -24.94
C LEU A 63 -3.65 3.43 -25.57
N ALA A 64 -4.30 2.52 -24.86
CA ALA A 64 -4.64 1.19 -25.36
C ALA A 64 -5.56 1.21 -26.60
N GLN A 65 -6.31 2.30 -26.83
CA GLN A 65 -7.12 2.46 -28.05
C GLN A 65 -6.26 2.53 -29.32
N HIS A 66 -5.02 2.97 -29.19
CA HIS A 66 -4.06 3.12 -30.29
C HIS A 66 -3.10 1.92 -30.40
N LEU A 67 -3.23 0.90 -29.56
CA LEU A 67 -2.30 -0.23 -29.46
C LEU A 67 -3.02 -1.58 -29.62
N PRO A 68 -3.40 -1.95 -30.86
CA PRO A 68 -4.17 -3.18 -31.10
C PRO A 68 -3.44 -4.48 -30.72
N ALA A 69 -2.11 -4.46 -30.67
CA ALA A 69 -1.30 -5.62 -30.28
C ALA A 69 -1.08 -5.72 -28.77
N LEU A 70 -1.47 -4.73 -27.98
CA LEU A 70 -1.26 -4.73 -26.51
C LEU A 70 -2.07 -5.85 -25.85
N ARG A 71 -1.41 -6.63 -25.01
CA ARG A 71 -1.97 -7.77 -24.28
C ARG A 71 -1.81 -7.66 -22.76
N LEU A 72 -0.76 -6.96 -22.31
CA LEU A 72 -0.44 -6.82 -20.89
C LEU A 72 0.02 -5.41 -20.56
N VAL A 73 -0.59 -4.83 -19.53
CA VAL A 73 -0.04 -3.73 -18.74
C VAL A 73 0.50 -4.31 -17.43
N GLN A 74 1.81 -4.21 -17.24
CA GLN A 74 2.50 -4.68 -16.04
C GLN A 74 2.91 -3.50 -15.17
N THR A 75 2.51 -3.46 -13.90
CA THR A 75 2.93 -2.40 -12.97
C THR A 75 4.02 -2.87 -12.01
N HIS A 76 4.80 -1.94 -11.47
CA HIS A 76 5.71 -2.16 -10.35
C HIS A 76 5.01 -2.02 -8.98
N THR A 77 3.77 -1.55 -8.97
CA THR A 77 2.99 -1.26 -7.75
C THR A 77 2.07 -2.42 -7.39
N ALA A 78 1.75 -2.56 -6.11
CA ALA A 78 0.71 -3.47 -5.64
C ALA A 78 -0.69 -2.87 -5.85
N GLY A 79 -0.82 -1.55 -5.67
CA GLY A 79 -2.08 -0.84 -5.92
C GLY A 79 -2.23 -0.47 -7.40
N THR A 80 -3.44 -0.66 -7.90
CA THR A 80 -3.83 -0.40 -9.30
C THR A 80 -5.06 0.50 -9.39
N ASP A 81 -5.41 1.15 -8.31
CA ASP A 81 -6.58 2.04 -8.16
C ASP A 81 -6.55 3.25 -9.10
N TRP A 82 -5.40 3.58 -9.67
CA TRP A 82 -5.19 4.62 -10.68
C TRP A 82 -5.40 4.13 -12.12
N ILE A 83 -5.69 2.84 -12.34
CA ILE A 83 -5.90 2.22 -13.67
C ILE A 83 -7.38 1.91 -13.86
N ASP A 84 -7.93 2.32 -14.99
CA ASP A 84 -9.24 1.84 -15.45
C ASP A 84 -9.10 0.40 -16.01
N ILE A 85 -9.16 -0.56 -15.08
CA ILE A 85 -8.95 -1.99 -15.38
C ILE A 85 -10.10 -2.53 -16.24
N GLN A 86 -11.34 -2.03 -16.05
CA GLN A 86 -12.49 -2.46 -16.85
C GLN A 86 -12.32 -2.04 -18.32
N ALA A 87 -11.95 -0.79 -18.58
CA ALA A 87 -11.74 -0.31 -19.94
C ALA A 87 -10.60 -1.05 -20.68
N LEU A 88 -9.56 -1.50 -19.96
CA LEU A 88 -8.50 -2.34 -20.50
C LEU A 88 -8.99 -3.77 -20.76
N ALA A 89 -9.75 -4.35 -19.84
CA ALA A 89 -10.31 -5.70 -19.96
C ALA A 89 -11.29 -5.81 -21.14
N ASP A 90 -12.13 -4.80 -21.38
CA ASP A 90 -13.06 -4.73 -22.50
C ASP A 90 -12.33 -4.77 -23.87
N ARG A 91 -11.04 -4.48 -23.88
CA ARG A 91 -10.15 -4.56 -25.05
C ARG A 91 -9.30 -5.83 -25.08
N GLY A 92 -9.49 -6.73 -24.12
CA GLY A 92 -8.68 -7.95 -23.98
C GLY A 92 -7.28 -7.70 -23.43
N VAL A 93 -7.01 -6.53 -22.84
CA VAL A 93 -5.73 -6.17 -22.22
C VAL A 93 -5.77 -6.55 -20.75
N LEU A 94 -4.85 -7.41 -20.34
CA LEU A 94 -4.69 -7.82 -18.94
C LEU A 94 -3.87 -6.78 -18.16
N VAL A 95 -4.18 -6.63 -16.87
CA VAL A 95 -3.39 -5.82 -15.94
C VAL A 95 -2.79 -6.75 -14.89
N SER A 96 -1.49 -6.60 -14.63
CA SER A 96 -0.80 -7.35 -13.56
C SER A 96 -0.10 -6.41 -12.60
N ASP A 97 -0.23 -6.72 -11.31
CA ASP A 97 0.41 -6.01 -10.21
C ASP A 97 1.83 -6.55 -9.91
N ASN A 98 2.47 -6.10 -8.83
CA ASN A 98 3.79 -6.57 -8.39
C ASN A 98 3.77 -7.89 -7.61
N ASN A 99 2.65 -8.62 -7.62
CA ASN A 99 2.46 -9.90 -6.93
C ASN A 99 2.73 -9.87 -5.41
N GLY A 100 2.53 -8.73 -4.78
CA GLY A 100 2.77 -8.58 -3.34
C GLY A 100 4.24 -8.59 -2.94
N ALA A 101 5.14 -8.24 -3.84
CA ALA A 101 6.58 -8.15 -3.58
C ALA A 101 6.92 -7.22 -2.41
N ASN A 102 6.10 -6.21 -2.17
CA ASN A 102 6.25 -5.25 -1.07
C ASN A 102 5.52 -5.64 0.23
N ALA A 103 4.79 -6.76 0.26
CA ALA A 103 3.89 -7.05 1.37
C ALA A 103 4.61 -7.25 2.71
N THR A 104 5.85 -7.76 2.68
CA THR A 104 6.70 -7.88 3.86
C THR A 104 7.09 -6.51 4.42
N ALA A 105 7.60 -5.62 3.56
CA ALA A 105 8.02 -4.28 3.99
C ALA A 105 6.85 -3.47 4.57
N VAL A 106 5.68 -3.51 3.92
CA VAL A 106 4.48 -2.83 4.41
C VAL A 106 4.02 -3.39 5.77
N ALA A 107 4.07 -4.71 5.95
CA ALA A 107 3.71 -5.32 7.22
C ALA A 107 4.65 -4.90 8.37
N GLU A 108 5.95 -4.80 8.11
CA GLU A 108 6.94 -4.34 9.07
C GLU A 108 6.78 -2.86 9.38
N HIS A 109 6.50 -2.04 8.37
CA HIS A 109 6.23 -0.62 8.55
C HIS A 109 4.95 -0.37 9.36
N THR A 110 3.90 -1.19 9.15
CA THR A 110 2.68 -1.17 9.97
C THR A 110 3.01 -1.36 11.46
N ILE A 111 3.82 -2.36 11.78
CA ILE A 111 4.26 -2.61 13.17
C ILE A 111 5.13 -1.46 13.69
N ALA A 112 6.00 -0.90 12.84
CA ALA A 112 6.82 0.24 13.22
C ALA A 112 5.98 1.47 13.59
N LEU A 113 4.89 1.77 12.87
CA LEU A 113 3.95 2.84 13.21
C LEU A 113 3.22 2.56 14.52
N ILE A 114 2.82 1.32 14.80
CA ILE A 114 2.22 0.92 16.08
C ILE A 114 3.20 1.19 17.23
N LEU A 115 4.45 0.75 17.08
CA LEU A 115 5.49 0.94 18.08
C LEU A 115 5.87 2.41 18.25
N GLU A 116 5.91 3.17 17.16
CA GLU A 116 6.11 4.63 17.21
C GLU A 116 5.08 5.31 18.12
N LEU A 117 3.79 5.01 17.91
CA LEU A 117 2.71 5.59 18.70
C LEU A 117 2.71 5.12 20.15
N TYR A 118 3.06 3.86 20.41
CA TYR A 118 3.09 3.33 21.77
C TYR A 118 4.33 3.75 22.56
N HIS A 119 5.46 3.98 21.90
CA HIS A 119 6.72 4.30 22.56
C HIS A 119 7.20 5.73 22.32
N HIS A 120 6.57 6.51 21.43
CA HIS A 120 6.97 7.89 21.08
C HIS A 120 8.46 8.03 20.70
N VAL A 121 8.98 7.08 19.89
CA VAL A 121 10.42 6.96 19.60
C VAL A 121 10.95 8.21 18.90
N ALA A 122 10.20 8.80 17.96
CA ALA A 122 10.61 10.03 17.26
C ALA A 122 10.76 11.20 18.22
N ALA A 123 9.85 11.36 19.18
CA ALA A 123 9.93 12.40 20.20
C ALA A 123 11.13 12.20 21.12
N GLN A 124 11.42 10.97 21.54
CA GLN A 124 12.60 10.62 22.33
C GLN A 124 13.90 10.99 21.58
N LEU A 125 14.00 10.60 20.30
CA LEU A 125 15.14 10.92 19.47
C LEU A 125 15.31 12.43 19.29
N ALA A 126 14.21 13.17 19.11
CA ALA A 126 14.23 14.63 18.99
C ALA A 126 14.72 15.29 20.29
N SER A 127 14.25 14.82 21.46
CA SER A 127 14.67 15.33 22.78
C SER A 127 16.17 15.15 23.01
N VAL A 128 16.71 13.96 22.72
CA VAL A 128 18.16 13.69 22.85
C VAL A 128 18.97 14.58 21.92
N ARG A 129 18.54 14.74 20.65
CA ARG A 129 19.21 15.61 19.67
C ARG A 129 19.18 17.08 20.06
N ALA A 130 18.12 17.53 20.73
CA ALA A 130 18.01 18.88 21.28
C ALA A 130 18.81 19.10 22.58
N GLY A 131 19.42 18.05 23.14
CA GLY A 131 20.16 18.12 24.40
C GLY A 131 19.28 18.26 25.66
N THR A 132 17.98 18.04 25.53
CA THR A 132 17.01 18.18 26.63
C THR A 132 16.81 16.88 27.43
N TRP A 133 17.33 15.73 26.92
CA TRP A 133 17.22 14.43 27.55
C TRP A 133 15.75 14.11 27.94
N GLN A 134 15.48 13.63 29.14
CA GLN A 134 14.12 13.31 29.60
C GLN A 134 13.19 14.53 29.72
N GLN A 135 13.72 15.72 29.97
CA GLN A 135 12.92 16.97 30.09
C GLN A 135 12.16 17.31 28.79
N GLY A 136 12.65 16.87 27.63
CA GLY A 136 11.94 17.05 26.37
C GLY A 136 10.71 16.14 26.20
N MET A 137 10.50 15.21 27.14
CA MET A 137 9.36 14.29 27.16
C MET A 137 8.19 14.79 28.02
N ASP A 138 8.36 15.84 28.81
CA ASP A 138 7.35 16.37 29.75
C ASP A 138 6.07 16.87 29.04
N GLY A 139 6.14 17.11 27.73
CA GLY A 139 4.99 17.52 26.89
C GLY A 139 4.26 16.37 26.22
N ILE A 140 4.68 15.13 26.38
CA ILE A 140 4.03 13.96 25.80
C ILE A 140 2.89 13.54 26.73
N ALA A 141 1.68 13.92 26.35
CA ALA A 141 0.48 13.69 27.15
C ALA A 141 0.00 12.23 27.17
N ALA A 142 0.38 11.43 26.17
CA ALA A 142 -0.09 10.06 26.05
C ALA A 142 0.82 9.07 26.79
N PRO A 143 0.27 8.12 27.55
CA PRO A 143 1.05 7.10 28.22
C PRO A 143 1.72 6.14 27.21
N MET A 144 2.90 5.64 27.56
CA MET A 144 3.55 4.56 26.79
C MET A 144 2.88 3.24 27.08
N HIS A 145 2.78 2.39 26.05
CA HIS A 145 2.16 1.07 26.16
C HIS A 145 3.06 -0.03 25.60
N THR A 146 2.80 -1.27 25.99
CA THR A 146 3.34 -2.48 25.38
C THR A 146 2.25 -3.15 24.54
N LEU A 147 2.64 -4.06 23.63
CA LEU A 147 1.71 -4.88 22.88
C LEU A 147 1.16 -6.07 23.69
N GLU A 148 1.80 -6.43 24.78
CA GLU A 148 1.37 -7.54 25.65
C GLU A 148 -0.11 -7.38 26.07
N GLY A 149 -0.91 -8.43 25.85
CA GLY A 149 -2.33 -8.47 26.16
C GLY A 149 -3.22 -7.64 25.24
N LYS A 150 -2.68 -6.83 24.33
CA LYS A 150 -3.47 -5.99 23.43
C LYS A 150 -4.24 -6.80 22.38
N ARG A 151 -5.36 -6.26 21.96
CA ARG A 151 -6.23 -6.77 20.92
C ARG A 151 -5.94 -6.00 19.62
N VAL A 152 -5.37 -6.67 18.63
CA VAL A 152 -5.03 -6.07 17.33
C VAL A 152 -6.05 -6.52 16.29
N GLY A 153 -6.85 -5.58 15.78
CA GLY A 153 -7.86 -5.79 14.74
C GLY A 153 -7.32 -5.46 13.36
N LEU A 154 -7.32 -6.45 12.46
CA LEU A 154 -6.88 -6.31 11.07
C LEU A 154 -8.08 -6.28 10.15
N VAL A 155 -8.31 -5.17 9.45
CA VAL A 155 -9.33 -5.04 8.41
C VAL A 155 -8.70 -5.44 7.08
N GLY A 156 -9.02 -6.65 6.61
CA GLY A 156 -8.37 -7.32 5.49
C GLY A 156 -7.23 -8.25 5.94
N LEU A 157 -7.37 -9.55 5.67
CA LEU A 157 -6.34 -10.57 5.97
C LEU A 157 -5.69 -11.10 4.68
N GLY A 158 -5.49 -10.21 3.70
CA GLY A 158 -4.84 -10.51 2.44
C GLY A 158 -3.31 -10.65 2.56
N ARG A 159 -2.60 -10.33 1.46
CA ARG A 159 -1.12 -10.47 1.40
C ARG A 159 -0.37 -9.69 2.49
N ILE A 160 -0.84 -8.50 2.87
CA ILE A 160 -0.22 -7.66 3.90
C ILE A 160 -0.74 -8.02 5.29
N GLY A 161 -2.06 -8.01 5.51
CA GLY A 161 -2.64 -8.27 6.82
C GLY A 161 -2.22 -9.62 7.41
N SER A 162 -2.15 -10.69 6.60
CA SER A 162 -1.63 -11.99 7.04
C SER A 162 -0.15 -11.94 7.47
N ARG A 163 0.66 -11.08 6.85
CA ARG A 163 2.06 -10.91 7.26
C ARG A 163 2.19 -10.09 8.53
N VAL A 164 1.31 -9.11 8.76
CA VAL A 164 1.20 -8.41 10.04
C VAL A 164 0.83 -9.40 11.14
N ALA A 165 -0.25 -10.17 10.93
CA ALA A 165 -0.71 -11.19 11.88
C ALA A 165 0.43 -12.16 12.27
N LYS A 166 1.12 -12.73 11.28
CA LYS A 166 2.24 -13.66 11.51
C LYS A 166 3.41 -13.05 12.25
N ARG A 167 3.70 -11.77 12.08
CA ARG A 167 4.78 -11.07 12.79
C ARG A 167 4.41 -10.77 14.24
N LEU A 168 3.13 -10.63 14.52
CA LEU A 168 2.64 -10.39 15.88
C LEU A 168 2.62 -11.65 16.75
N ILE A 169 2.86 -12.85 16.20
CA ILE A 169 2.89 -14.14 16.92
C ILE A 169 3.96 -14.09 18.00
N GLY A 170 4.61 -13.50 18.51
CA GLY A 170 5.60 -13.51 19.59
C GLY A 170 5.56 -12.25 20.44
N TRP A 171 4.50 -11.45 20.25
CA TRP A 171 4.33 -10.19 20.96
C TRP A 171 3.32 -10.28 22.10
N ASP A 172 2.86 -11.50 22.41
CA ASP A 172 1.90 -11.80 23.49
C ASP A 172 0.60 -10.98 23.40
N CYS A 173 0.21 -10.62 22.18
CA CYS A 173 -1.03 -9.93 21.84
C CYS A 173 -2.02 -10.88 21.12
N ASN A 174 -3.29 -10.49 21.05
CA ASN A 174 -4.33 -11.25 20.37
C ASN A 174 -4.67 -10.59 19.05
N VAL A 175 -4.65 -11.35 17.96
CA VAL A 175 -4.96 -10.84 16.60
C VAL A 175 -6.38 -11.24 16.21
N TYR A 176 -7.17 -10.26 15.82
CA TYR A 176 -8.52 -10.42 15.29
C TYR A 176 -8.55 -9.91 13.85
N CYS A 177 -9.46 -10.44 13.04
CA CYS A 177 -9.55 -10.01 11.64
C CYS A 177 -11.01 -9.91 11.16
N PHE A 178 -11.23 -8.98 10.25
CA PHE A 178 -12.41 -8.91 9.39
C PHE A 178 -11.94 -8.97 7.93
N ASP A 179 -12.60 -9.81 7.14
CA ASP A 179 -12.40 -9.87 5.69
C ASP A 179 -13.74 -10.19 5.02
N THR A 180 -13.95 -9.67 3.82
CA THR A 180 -15.14 -9.99 3.01
C THR A 180 -15.02 -11.32 2.30
N ALA A 181 -13.78 -11.82 2.12
CA ALA A 181 -13.53 -13.15 1.58
C ALA A 181 -13.74 -14.22 2.65
N SER A 182 -14.24 -15.38 2.22
CA SER A 182 -14.30 -16.57 3.08
C SER A 182 -12.89 -17.13 3.27
N LEU A 183 -12.35 -17.05 4.48
CA LEU A 183 -11.03 -17.54 4.83
C LEU A 183 -11.12 -18.97 5.37
N SER A 184 -10.23 -19.86 4.94
CA SER A 184 -10.19 -21.23 5.45
C SER A 184 -9.69 -21.29 6.91
N ALA A 185 -10.11 -22.32 7.66
CA ALA A 185 -9.67 -22.53 9.03
C ALA A 185 -8.13 -22.64 9.10
N ASP A 186 -7.50 -23.39 8.20
CA ASP A 186 -6.04 -23.54 8.14
C ASP A 186 -5.31 -22.20 7.91
N TYR A 187 -5.91 -21.31 7.09
CA TYR A 187 -5.34 -19.98 6.85
C TYR A 187 -5.42 -19.10 8.08
N LEU A 188 -6.56 -19.11 8.78
CA LEU A 188 -6.76 -18.38 10.02
C LEU A 188 -5.82 -18.90 11.13
N GLU A 189 -5.69 -20.23 11.26
CA GLU A 189 -4.76 -20.86 12.19
C GLU A 189 -3.30 -20.48 11.91
N ALA A 190 -2.88 -20.53 10.64
CA ALA A 190 -1.54 -20.14 10.22
C ALA A 190 -1.23 -18.67 10.50
N CYS A 191 -2.24 -17.81 10.59
CA CYS A 191 -2.14 -16.39 10.95
C CYS A 191 -2.34 -16.16 12.46
N ARG A 192 -2.80 -17.17 13.22
CA ARG A 192 -3.30 -17.04 14.60
C ARG A 192 -4.30 -15.89 14.73
N ALA A 193 -5.17 -15.73 13.73
CA ALA A 193 -6.14 -14.65 13.67
C ALA A 193 -7.56 -15.19 13.93
N ILE A 194 -8.31 -14.50 14.77
CA ILE A 194 -9.68 -14.84 15.15
C ILE A 194 -10.61 -13.97 14.32
N PRO A 195 -11.52 -14.56 13.50
CA PRO A 195 -12.47 -13.76 12.71
C PRO A 195 -13.51 -13.08 13.60
N MET A 196 -13.86 -11.85 13.25
CA MET A 196 -14.86 -11.04 13.90
C MET A 196 -15.74 -10.30 12.87
N SER A 197 -16.91 -9.84 13.27
CA SER A 197 -17.66 -8.84 12.52
C SER A 197 -16.92 -7.49 12.53
N PHE A 198 -17.18 -6.65 11.53
CA PHE A 198 -16.51 -5.36 11.40
C PHE A 198 -16.76 -4.46 12.62
N ASP A 199 -18.03 -4.30 13.02
CA ASP A 199 -18.39 -3.44 14.15
C ASP A 199 -17.84 -3.97 15.48
N GLU A 200 -17.80 -5.28 15.69
CA GLU A 200 -17.24 -5.89 16.88
C GLU A 200 -15.72 -5.70 16.93
N LEU A 201 -15.03 -5.81 15.78
CA LEU A 201 -13.61 -5.56 15.68
C LEU A 201 -13.28 -4.10 16.04
N LEU A 202 -14.03 -3.13 15.51
CA LEU A 202 -13.85 -1.71 15.82
C LEU A 202 -14.07 -1.41 17.30
N SER A 203 -15.11 -1.97 17.91
CA SER A 203 -15.51 -1.65 19.29
C SER A 203 -14.68 -2.36 20.37
N SER A 204 -13.96 -3.42 20.02
CA SER A 204 -13.29 -4.26 21.01
C SER A 204 -11.77 -4.28 20.92
N CYS A 205 -11.16 -3.81 19.82
CA CYS A 205 -9.69 -3.85 19.67
C CYS A 205 -9.02 -2.56 20.12
N ASP A 206 -7.80 -2.71 20.66
CA ASP A 206 -6.94 -1.60 21.08
C ASP A 206 -6.20 -0.97 19.90
N ILE A 207 -6.06 -1.70 18.81
CA ILE A 207 -5.39 -1.25 17.57
C ILE A 207 -6.24 -1.71 16.40
N ILE A 208 -6.57 -0.80 15.49
CA ILE A 208 -7.24 -1.09 14.22
C ILE A 208 -6.29 -0.78 13.08
N SER A 209 -6.00 -1.76 12.22
CA SER A 209 -5.10 -1.58 11.08
C SER A 209 -5.76 -1.99 9.76
N LEU A 210 -5.70 -1.10 8.77
CA LEU A 210 -6.32 -1.32 7.46
C LEU A 210 -5.35 -1.97 6.46
N HIS A 211 -5.82 -3.01 5.78
CA HIS A 211 -5.08 -3.76 4.76
C HIS A 211 -5.99 -4.14 3.57
N VAL A 212 -6.82 -3.21 3.14
CA VAL A 212 -7.77 -3.39 2.03
C VAL A 212 -7.35 -2.58 0.80
N PRO A 213 -7.73 -2.98 -0.42
CA PRO A 213 -7.53 -2.15 -1.61
C PRO A 213 -8.49 -0.95 -1.58
N LEU A 214 -8.13 0.13 -2.30
CA LEU A 214 -9.07 1.22 -2.57
C LEU A 214 -9.91 0.87 -3.80
N ASN A 215 -11.22 0.80 -3.62
CA ASN A 215 -12.21 0.64 -4.67
C ASN A 215 -13.54 1.31 -4.25
N ARG A 216 -14.60 1.16 -5.06
CA ARG A 216 -15.91 1.76 -4.75
C ARG A 216 -16.54 1.28 -3.43
N LEU A 217 -16.19 0.07 -2.96
CA LEU A 217 -16.74 -0.53 -1.73
C LEU A 217 -15.96 -0.14 -0.49
N THR A 218 -14.69 0.24 -0.65
CA THR A 218 -13.78 0.56 0.45
C THR A 218 -13.46 2.05 0.54
N ARG A 219 -13.90 2.86 -0.43
CA ARG A 219 -13.80 4.32 -0.33
C ARG A 219 -14.57 4.83 0.88
N HIS A 220 -13.88 5.56 1.76
CA HIS A 220 -14.39 6.05 3.03
C HIS A 220 -15.01 4.94 3.91
N LEU A 221 -14.41 3.74 3.85
CA LEU A 221 -14.78 2.62 4.72
C LEU A 221 -14.67 3.00 6.20
N MET A 222 -13.69 3.85 6.55
CA MET A 222 -13.58 4.48 7.87
C MET A 222 -14.07 5.91 7.78
N SER A 223 -15.20 6.17 8.38
CA SER A 223 -15.87 7.47 8.45
C SER A 223 -16.24 7.82 9.88
N ALA A 224 -17.00 8.88 10.09
CA ALA A 224 -17.39 9.33 11.43
C ALA A 224 -18.08 8.22 12.27
N ARG A 225 -18.91 7.35 11.63
CA ARG A 225 -19.55 6.24 12.31
C ARG A 225 -18.54 5.23 12.82
N GLU A 226 -17.60 4.85 11.98
CA GLU A 226 -16.60 3.83 12.29
C GLU A 226 -15.64 4.32 13.38
N PHE A 227 -15.19 5.58 13.32
CA PHE A 227 -14.39 6.17 14.38
C PHE A 227 -15.16 6.29 15.70
N ALA A 228 -16.45 6.59 15.66
CA ALA A 228 -17.29 6.63 16.87
C ALA A 228 -17.51 5.25 17.52
N LEU A 229 -17.36 4.14 16.76
CA LEU A 229 -17.40 2.77 17.30
C LEU A 229 -16.08 2.37 17.96
N MET A 230 -14.96 2.99 17.59
CA MET A 230 -13.68 2.66 18.18
C MET A 230 -13.60 3.07 19.65
N ARG A 231 -12.74 2.38 20.40
CA ARG A 231 -12.45 2.74 21.80
C ARG A 231 -11.66 4.06 21.83
N SER A 232 -11.88 4.86 22.85
CA SER A 232 -11.17 6.15 23.00
C SER A 232 -9.66 6.01 23.28
N ASP A 233 -9.22 4.83 23.71
CA ASP A 233 -7.80 4.47 23.89
C ASP A 233 -7.21 3.69 22.71
N ALA A 234 -7.98 3.51 21.61
CA ALA A 234 -7.53 2.75 20.45
C ALA A 234 -6.62 3.56 19.52
N LEU A 235 -5.67 2.86 18.88
CA LEU A 235 -4.87 3.37 17.77
C LEU A 235 -5.49 2.98 16.43
N PHE A 236 -5.39 3.88 15.49
CA PHE A 236 -5.78 3.67 14.09
C PHE A 236 -4.55 3.67 13.18
N ILE A 237 -4.38 2.64 12.33
CA ILE A 237 -3.23 2.50 11.43
C ILE A 237 -3.71 2.35 9.98
N ASN A 238 -3.19 3.21 9.10
CA ASN A 238 -3.46 3.11 7.67
C ASN A 238 -2.16 3.10 6.84
N THR A 239 -1.82 1.95 6.30
CA THR A 239 -0.72 1.73 5.36
C THR A 239 -1.21 1.24 3.99
N CYS A 240 -2.52 1.37 3.71
CA CYS A 240 -3.09 0.91 2.44
C CYS A 240 -3.33 2.04 1.43
N ARG A 241 -4.37 2.87 1.60
CA ARG A 241 -4.68 4.05 0.77
C ARG A 241 -5.38 5.12 1.59
N GLY A 242 -5.07 6.40 1.35
CA GLY A 242 -5.72 7.53 2.00
C GLY A 242 -7.23 7.53 1.79
N GLY A 243 -7.69 7.36 0.54
CA GLY A 243 -9.11 7.38 0.21
C GLY A 243 -9.99 6.25 0.78
N VAL A 244 -9.41 5.30 1.53
CA VAL A 244 -10.19 4.33 2.36
C VAL A 244 -10.75 5.01 3.61
N VAL A 245 -10.19 6.16 3.97
CA VAL A 245 -10.55 6.95 5.15
C VAL A 245 -11.20 8.27 4.70
N ASP A 246 -12.26 8.67 5.36
CA ASP A 246 -12.69 10.06 5.37
C ASP A 246 -11.73 10.86 6.28
N GLU A 247 -10.78 11.57 5.67
CA GLU A 247 -9.73 12.30 6.41
C GLU A 247 -10.34 13.38 7.33
N THR A 248 -11.46 13.99 6.93
CA THR A 248 -12.16 14.98 7.78
C THR A 248 -12.68 14.33 9.06
N ALA A 249 -13.27 13.13 8.95
CA ALA A 249 -13.76 12.37 10.08
C ALA A 249 -12.61 11.89 10.99
N LEU A 250 -11.48 11.48 10.40
CA LEU A 250 -10.28 11.11 11.16
C LEU A 250 -9.72 12.28 11.96
N ILE A 251 -9.59 13.46 11.34
CA ILE A 251 -9.11 14.68 12.01
C ILE A 251 -10.02 15.04 13.21
N ALA A 252 -11.35 14.96 13.01
CA ALA A 252 -12.30 15.22 14.10
C ALA A 252 -12.13 14.20 15.23
N ALA A 253 -12.04 12.92 14.92
CA ALA A 253 -11.89 11.84 15.91
C ALA A 253 -10.60 11.98 16.73
N LEU A 254 -9.50 12.37 16.11
CA LEU A 254 -8.21 12.59 16.78
C LEU A 254 -8.22 13.82 17.67
N ARG A 255 -8.76 14.94 17.16
CA ARG A 255 -8.79 16.21 17.87
C ARG A 255 -9.73 16.17 19.08
N ASP A 256 -10.87 15.50 18.92
CA ASP A 256 -11.92 15.43 19.95
C ASP A 256 -11.68 14.25 20.93
N GLY A 257 -10.59 13.48 20.74
CA GLY A 257 -10.19 12.37 21.63
C GLY A 257 -11.08 11.14 21.54
N HIS A 258 -11.77 10.94 20.41
CA HIS A 258 -12.54 9.72 20.14
C HIS A 258 -11.64 8.51 19.89
N ILE A 259 -10.40 8.74 19.45
CA ILE A 259 -9.34 7.72 19.35
C ILE A 259 -8.04 8.29 19.91
N ALA A 260 -7.16 7.44 20.43
CA ALA A 260 -5.92 7.86 21.09
C ALA A 260 -4.88 8.40 20.11
N GLY A 261 -4.80 7.86 18.90
CA GLY A 261 -3.82 8.30 17.92
C GLY A 261 -3.94 7.57 16.57
N ALA A 262 -3.19 8.06 15.58
CA ALA A 262 -3.16 7.46 14.25
C ALA A 262 -1.74 7.35 13.68
N GLY A 263 -1.44 6.20 13.03
CA GLY A 263 -0.24 5.95 12.23
C GLY A 263 -0.59 5.85 10.75
N LEU A 264 -0.09 6.76 9.94
CA LEU A 264 -0.46 6.92 8.55
C LEU A 264 0.78 6.84 7.66
N ASP A 265 0.78 5.95 6.66
CA ASP A 265 1.76 6.02 5.57
C ASP A 265 1.15 6.64 4.31
N VAL A 266 -0.16 6.86 4.33
CA VAL A 266 -0.96 7.38 3.20
C VAL A 266 -1.97 8.40 3.67
N THR A 267 -2.27 9.40 2.81
CA THR A 267 -3.24 10.48 3.04
C THR A 267 -4.10 10.72 1.79
N ASP A 268 -5.13 11.54 1.90
CA ASP A 268 -5.93 11.97 0.75
C ASP A 268 -6.19 13.48 0.85
N PRO A 269 -5.48 14.34 0.05
CA PRO A 269 -4.61 14.00 -1.08
C PRO A 269 -3.20 13.54 -0.72
N GLU A 270 -2.49 13.00 -1.72
CA GLU A 270 -1.03 12.79 -1.71
C GLU A 270 -0.36 13.63 -2.82
N PRO A 271 0.65 14.47 -2.50
CA PRO A 271 1.17 14.78 -1.16
C PRO A 271 0.12 15.41 -0.23
N ILE A 272 0.29 15.19 1.09
CA ILE A 272 -0.57 15.82 2.10
C ILE A 272 -0.58 17.34 1.93
N ASN A 273 -1.75 17.96 2.11
CA ASN A 273 -1.85 19.42 2.11
C ASN A 273 -0.96 20.02 3.21
N PRO A 274 -0.07 20.98 2.91
CA PRO A 274 0.76 21.65 3.91
C PRO A 274 -0.02 22.28 5.06
N ASP A 275 -1.29 22.64 4.85
CA ASP A 275 -2.17 23.21 5.87
C ASP A 275 -3.03 22.14 6.57
N SER A 276 -2.79 20.86 6.34
CA SER A 276 -3.57 19.78 6.98
C SER A 276 -3.40 19.82 8.50
N PRO A 277 -4.51 19.79 9.28
CA PRO A 277 -4.44 19.70 10.73
C PRO A 277 -3.68 18.46 11.23
N LEU A 278 -3.63 17.36 10.46
CA LEU A 278 -2.89 16.16 10.81
C LEU A 278 -1.40 16.43 11.09
N LEU A 279 -0.81 17.43 10.42
CA LEU A 279 0.60 17.80 10.61
C LEU A 279 0.89 18.46 11.95
N HIS A 280 -0.14 18.89 12.68
CA HIS A 280 -0.04 19.63 13.94
C HIS A 280 -0.59 18.84 15.13
N LEU A 281 -1.09 17.63 14.92
CA LEU A 281 -1.56 16.75 15.99
C LEU A 281 -0.41 15.96 16.58
N ASN A 282 -0.24 16.00 17.90
CA ASN A 282 0.84 15.31 18.60
C ASN A 282 0.62 13.78 18.75
N ASN A 283 -0.60 13.31 18.45
CA ASN A 283 -1.00 11.90 18.50
C ASN A 283 -1.05 11.26 17.10
N VAL A 284 -0.35 11.85 16.13
CA VAL A 284 -0.31 11.34 14.75
C VAL A 284 1.14 11.11 14.31
N ALA A 285 1.43 9.95 13.76
CA ALA A 285 2.68 9.63 13.08
C ALA A 285 2.41 9.48 11.58
N ILE A 286 3.07 10.29 10.73
CA ILE A 286 2.88 10.25 9.27
C ILE A 286 4.20 9.95 8.58
N THR A 287 4.18 9.00 7.64
CA THR A 287 5.28 8.72 6.72
C THR A 287 4.83 8.93 5.27
N PRO A 288 5.73 9.32 4.34
CA PRO A 288 5.36 9.84 3.03
C PRO A 288 5.17 8.74 1.97
N HIS A 289 4.27 7.77 2.22
CA HIS A 289 4.00 6.60 1.36
C HIS A 289 5.26 5.79 1.05
N TYR A 290 6.01 5.46 2.10
CA TYR A 290 7.30 4.76 2.03
C TYR A 290 7.27 3.33 2.55
N ALA A 291 6.16 2.85 3.10
CA ALA A 291 6.03 1.52 3.68
C ALA A 291 6.45 0.37 2.73
N ALA A 292 6.27 0.57 1.43
CA ALA A 292 6.61 -0.41 0.41
C ALA A 292 8.12 -0.46 0.06
N ARG A 293 8.93 0.49 0.52
CA ARG A 293 10.30 0.68 0.05
C ARG A 293 11.31 -0.12 0.87
N SER A 294 11.75 -1.24 0.33
CA SER A 294 12.92 -1.98 0.80
C SER A 294 13.73 -2.50 -0.38
N VAL A 295 14.97 -2.90 -0.13
CA VAL A 295 15.85 -3.53 -1.14
C VAL A 295 15.21 -4.81 -1.67
N GLU A 296 14.67 -5.63 -0.76
CA GLU A 296 14.04 -6.91 -1.06
C GLU A 296 12.77 -6.72 -1.88
N SER A 297 11.91 -5.74 -1.54
CA SER A 297 10.73 -5.39 -2.32
C SER A 297 11.09 -4.99 -3.75
N GLY A 298 12.16 -4.19 -3.91
CA GLY A 298 12.65 -3.79 -5.21
C GLY A 298 13.17 -4.96 -6.04
N GLN A 299 13.93 -5.87 -5.43
CA GLN A 299 14.46 -7.07 -6.09
C GLN A 299 13.35 -8.03 -6.50
N LEU A 300 12.44 -8.36 -5.58
CA LEU A 300 11.31 -9.26 -5.85
C LEU A 300 10.35 -8.68 -6.89
N GLY A 301 10.03 -7.38 -6.79
CA GLY A 301 9.17 -6.70 -7.76
C GLY A 301 9.80 -6.67 -9.16
N SER A 302 11.08 -6.31 -9.27
CA SER A 302 11.79 -6.30 -10.56
C SER A 302 11.86 -7.70 -11.19
N ALA A 303 12.15 -8.73 -10.39
CA ALA A 303 12.17 -10.11 -10.86
C ALA A 303 10.79 -10.56 -11.38
N HIS A 304 9.71 -10.23 -10.63
CA HIS A 304 8.34 -10.56 -11.05
C HIS A 304 7.96 -9.84 -12.36
N VAL A 305 8.21 -8.54 -12.44
CA VAL A 305 7.88 -7.71 -13.62
C VAL A 305 8.59 -8.24 -14.86
N ALA A 306 9.89 -8.51 -14.77
CA ALA A 306 10.68 -9.02 -15.89
C ALA A 306 10.21 -10.43 -16.33
N ALA A 307 10.01 -11.32 -15.36
CA ALA A 307 9.53 -12.68 -15.62
C ALA A 307 8.14 -12.67 -16.27
N ASN A 308 7.23 -11.82 -15.79
CA ASN A 308 5.87 -11.75 -16.28
C ASN A 308 5.78 -11.16 -17.69
N ALA A 309 6.55 -10.10 -17.97
CA ALA A 309 6.70 -9.58 -19.32
C ALA A 309 7.24 -10.65 -20.29
N ALA A 310 8.29 -11.35 -19.91
CA ALA A 310 8.85 -12.42 -20.73
C ALA A 310 7.87 -13.58 -20.97
N ARG A 311 7.04 -13.95 -19.98
CA ARG A 311 5.97 -14.96 -20.15
C ARG A 311 5.02 -14.57 -21.28
N VAL A 312 4.49 -13.34 -21.26
CA VAL A 312 3.54 -12.88 -22.27
C VAL A 312 4.18 -12.78 -23.64
N LEU A 313 5.43 -12.33 -23.74
CA LEU A 313 6.19 -12.31 -24.99
C LEU A 313 6.42 -13.71 -25.58
N ARG A 314 6.41 -14.76 -24.75
CA ARG A 314 6.47 -16.18 -25.17
C ARG A 314 5.09 -16.80 -25.42
N GLY A 315 4.00 -16.00 -25.37
CA GLY A 315 2.63 -16.49 -25.56
C GLY A 315 2.04 -17.21 -24.34
N GLN A 316 2.69 -17.10 -23.18
CA GLN A 316 2.20 -17.67 -21.92
C GLN A 316 1.28 -16.67 -21.20
N GLN A 317 0.40 -17.16 -20.33
CA GLN A 317 -0.44 -16.31 -19.49
C GLN A 317 0.39 -15.57 -18.42
N PRO A 318 0.10 -14.28 -18.17
CA PRO A 318 0.68 -13.58 -17.03
C PRO A 318 0.17 -14.15 -15.72
N ILE A 319 0.91 -13.90 -14.65
CA ILE A 319 0.50 -14.21 -13.27
C ILE A 319 0.15 -12.90 -12.52
N SER A 320 -0.55 -13.02 -11.39
CA SER A 320 -1.01 -11.87 -10.59
C SER A 320 -1.90 -10.88 -11.37
N ILE A 321 -2.86 -11.44 -12.10
CA ILE A 321 -3.83 -10.65 -12.88
C ILE A 321 -4.79 -9.95 -11.91
N VAL A 322 -4.94 -8.65 -12.09
CA VAL A 322 -5.93 -7.84 -11.37
C VAL A 322 -7.27 -7.93 -12.11
N GLN A 323 -8.32 -8.30 -11.40
CA GLN A 323 -9.65 -8.38 -11.95
C GLN A 323 -10.38 -7.03 -11.84
N PRO A 324 -11.24 -6.65 -12.81
CA PRO A 324 -12.18 -5.54 -12.64
C PRO A 324 -13.11 -5.78 -11.44
N ILE A 325 -13.48 -4.71 -10.70
CA ILE A 325 -14.37 -4.74 -9.54
C ILE A 325 -15.60 -3.86 -9.78
#